data_ce1f186a6f47653b095babb84807d2ca
#
_entry.id   ce1f186a6f47653b095babb84807d2ca
#
_cell.length_a   1.000
_cell.length_b   1.000
_cell.length_c   1.000
_cell.angle_alpha   90.00
_cell.angle_beta   90.00
_cell.angle_gamma   90.00
#
_symmetry.space_group_name_H-M   'P 1'
#
loop_
_entity.id
_entity.type
_entity.pdbx_description
1 polymer ?
#
loop_
_entity_poly.entity_id
_entity_poly.type
_entity_poly.pdbx_seq_one_letter_code
_entity_poly.pdbx_strand_id
1 'polypeptide(L)'
;SNEFKEFMAEFMKKYQFQEVNFTRLNSEFIRKFHFNLMDFIPNWYTINSTPRFIVKGVDADQVEIGDYTKYIVKFQVYNPTNVEGVISVNVEEGGGMFPGGPRGRRGRAAQMESKPAKNYIIEPRKYKEIRILCDERPSNLTINTNISQNLPSTIMQNFAKVTTTTTDTVTGIFDSNAALFTFNPKEITVDNEDPGFRIIESNQKNKLQSFFKKESEDKYKNLNFWMPPSKWTATIGVNYYGDYINSAVYKKSGSGSNKTEWTTQIQIPGFYEVFVYTSELPMMGWRRRGSEEKKMQ
;
A
#
# COMPACT_ATOMS: atom_id res chain seq x y z
N SER A 1 -17.86 11.60 -11.97
CA SER A 1 -19.24 11.70 -12.46
C SER A 1 -19.23 11.67 -13.98
N ASN A 2 -20.35 11.27 -14.60
CA ASN A 2 -20.48 11.27 -16.06
C ASN A 2 -20.39 12.71 -16.62
N GLU A 3 -20.95 13.68 -15.92
CA GLU A 3 -20.87 15.10 -16.28
C GLU A 3 -19.43 15.61 -16.42
N PHE A 4 -18.52 15.17 -15.56
CA PHE A 4 -17.10 15.53 -15.68
C PHE A 4 -16.46 14.92 -16.93
N LYS A 5 -16.82 13.69 -17.28
CA LYS A 5 -16.31 13.03 -18.51
C LYS A 5 -16.81 13.75 -19.75
N GLU A 6 -18.09 14.13 -19.76
CA GLU A 6 -18.69 14.90 -20.86
C GLU A 6 -18.04 16.28 -20.99
N PHE A 7 -17.85 16.97 -19.86
CA PHE A 7 -17.13 18.25 -19.85
C PHE A 7 -15.73 18.11 -20.44
N MET A 8 -14.95 17.12 -20.01
CA MET A 8 -13.60 16.91 -20.54
C MET A 8 -13.61 16.60 -22.03
N ALA A 9 -14.56 15.80 -22.50
CA ALA A 9 -14.70 15.50 -23.93
C ALA A 9 -15.02 16.76 -24.75
N GLU A 10 -15.97 17.61 -24.28
CA GLU A 10 -16.31 18.90 -24.89
C GLU A 10 -15.12 19.86 -24.87
N PHE A 11 -14.40 19.93 -23.74
CA PHE A 11 -13.23 20.77 -23.58
C PHE A 11 -12.12 20.37 -24.55
N MET A 12 -11.78 19.08 -24.63
CA MET A 12 -10.77 18.55 -25.54
C MET A 12 -11.15 18.81 -27.02
N LYS A 13 -12.42 18.64 -27.36
CA LYS A 13 -12.92 18.94 -28.71
C LYS A 13 -12.83 20.43 -29.04
N LYS A 14 -13.20 21.32 -28.10
CA LYS A 14 -13.19 22.78 -28.28
C LYS A 14 -11.80 23.34 -28.49
N TYR A 15 -10.79 22.77 -27.77
CA TYR A 15 -9.42 23.25 -27.79
C TYR A 15 -8.47 22.32 -28.56
N GLN A 16 -9.01 21.50 -29.45
CA GLN A 16 -8.23 20.62 -30.30
C GLN A 16 -7.18 21.41 -31.10
N PHE A 17 -5.92 20.96 -31.08
CA PHE A 17 -4.77 21.61 -31.72
C PHE A 17 -4.42 23.01 -31.21
N GLN A 18 -4.90 23.40 -30.04
CA GLN A 18 -4.56 24.67 -29.40
C GLN A 18 -3.72 24.39 -28.13
N GLU A 19 -2.89 25.33 -27.78
CA GLU A 19 -2.19 25.32 -26.52
C GLU A 19 -3.17 25.62 -25.38
N VAL A 20 -3.21 24.72 -24.40
CA VAL A 20 -4.12 24.82 -23.25
C VAL A 20 -3.29 24.91 -21.98
N ASN A 21 -3.57 25.92 -21.17
CA ASN A 21 -3.04 26.08 -19.83
C ASN A 21 -4.11 25.81 -18.76
N PHE A 22 -3.67 25.67 -17.52
CA PHE A 22 -4.57 25.41 -16.41
C PHE A 22 -5.58 26.55 -16.17
N THR A 23 -5.19 27.79 -16.37
CA THR A 23 -6.09 28.95 -16.22
C THR A 23 -7.29 28.85 -17.16
N ARG A 24 -7.08 28.43 -18.40
CA ARG A 24 -8.15 28.23 -19.38
C ARG A 24 -9.08 27.09 -18.99
N LEU A 25 -8.50 25.96 -18.52
CA LEU A 25 -9.29 24.84 -17.99
C LEU A 25 -10.14 25.27 -16.80
N ASN A 26 -9.55 25.98 -15.85
CA ASN A 26 -10.25 26.48 -14.67
C ASN A 26 -11.40 27.44 -15.03
N SER A 27 -11.19 28.35 -15.99
CA SER A 27 -12.24 29.27 -16.44
C SER A 27 -13.43 28.54 -17.04
N GLU A 28 -13.21 27.53 -17.87
CA GLU A 28 -14.28 26.70 -18.42
C GLU A 28 -14.96 25.84 -17.33
N PHE A 29 -14.21 25.39 -16.36
CA PHE A 29 -14.71 24.63 -15.23
C PHE A 29 -15.63 25.48 -14.35
N ILE A 30 -15.21 26.68 -13.98
CA ILE A 30 -16.04 27.66 -13.26
C ILE A 30 -17.35 27.92 -14.01
N ARG A 31 -17.27 28.09 -15.33
CA ARG A 31 -18.46 28.37 -16.16
C ARG A 31 -19.46 27.20 -16.14
N LYS A 32 -18.99 25.96 -16.16
CA LYS A 32 -19.84 24.75 -16.22
C LYS A 32 -20.36 24.34 -14.85
N PHE A 33 -19.50 24.36 -13.86
CA PHE A 33 -19.75 23.74 -12.53
C PHE A 33 -19.89 24.79 -11.41
N HIS A 34 -19.70 26.07 -11.68
CA HIS A 34 -19.67 27.15 -10.68
C HIS A 34 -18.67 26.89 -9.53
N PHE A 35 -17.56 26.23 -9.87
CA PHE A 35 -16.56 25.74 -8.94
C PHE A 35 -15.16 26.13 -9.41
N ASN A 36 -14.38 26.74 -8.53
CA ASN A 36 -13.03 27.18 -8.85
C ASN A 36 -12.02 26.10 -8.42
N LEU A 37 -11.35 25.49 -9.40
CA LEU A 37 -10.33 24.49 -9.15
C LEU A 37 -9.15 25.03 -8.35
N MET A 38 -8.83 26.34 -8.45
CA MET A 38 -7.74 26.97 -7.72
C MET A 38 -7.96 26.97 -6.22
N ASP A 39 -9.20 26.90 -5.75
CA ASP A 39 -9.50 26.84 -4.30
C ASP A 39 -9.13 25.46 -3.70
N PHE A 40 -9.05 24.42 -4.56
CA PHE A 40 -8.71 23.06 -4.16
C PHE A 40 -7.28 22.65 -4.50
N ILE A 41 -6.65 23.34 -5.45
CA ILE A 41 -5.32 22.98 -5.97
C ILE A 41 -4.26 24.07 -5.68
N PRO A 42 -4.43 25.00 -4.73
CA PRO A 42 -3.48 26.10 -4.57
C PRO A 42 -2.05 25.61 -4.32
N ASN A 43 -1.91 24.39 -3.82
CA ASN A 43 -0.63 23.83 -3.41
C ASN A 43 -0.04 22.81 -4.41
N TRP A 44 -0.80 22.34 -5.38
CA TRP A 44 -0.32 21.30 -6.31
C TRP A 44 0.86 21.75 -7.18
N TYR A 45 0.96 23.05 -7.46
CA TYR A 45 2.05 23.61 -8.27
C TYR A 45 3.21 24.18 -7.44
N THR A 46 2.96 24.49 -6.17
CA THR A 46 3.93 25.21 -5.34
C THR A 46 4.61 24.30 -4.30
N ILE A 47 4.02 23.16 -3.99
CA ILE A 47 4.57 22.23 -3.01
C ILE A 47 5.39 21.17 -3.75
N ASN A 48 6.70 21.21 -3.53
CA ASN A 48 7.66 20.20 -4.03
C ASN A 48 7.70 18.93 -3.15
N SER A 49 6.63 18.64 -2.41
CA SER A 49 6.55 17.47 -1.55
C SER A 49 5.20 16.79 -1.69
N THR A 50 5.21 15.47 -1.63
CA THR A 50 4.01 14.64 -1.63
C THR A 50 3.73 14.10 -0.24
N PRO A 51 2.46 13.82 0.11
CA PRO A 51 2.12 13.20 1.39
C PRO A 51 2.71 11.80 1.52
N ARG A 52 2.75 11.31 2.75
CA ARG A 52 3.13 9.94 3.09
C ARG A 52 2.05 9.40 4.01
N PHE A 53 1.68 8.14 3.83
CA PHE A 53 0.67 7.51 4.67
C PHE A 53 1.23 6.24 5.29
N ILE A 54 1.12 6.16 6.61
CA ILE A 54 1.44 4.96 7.39
C ILE A 54 0.10 4.42 7.90
N VAL A 55 -0.20 3.17 7.58
CA VAL A 55 -1.46 2.51 7.97
C VAL A 55 -1.15 1.42 8.98
N LYS A 56 -1.85 1.44 10.11
CA LYS A 56 -1.71 0.43 11.18
C LYS A 56 -3.07 0.06 11.79
N GLY A 57 -3.11 -1.02 12.55
CA GLY A 57 -4.30 -1.43 13.29
C GLY A 57 -5.48 -1.78 12.37
N VAL A 58 -5.20 -2.41 11.23
CA VAL A 58 -6.26 -2.88 10.32
C VAL A 58 -6.92 -4.10 10.94
N ASP A 59 -8.22 -3.99 11.19
CA ASP A 59 -9.02 -5.04 11.82
C ASP A 59 -10.46 -5.01 11.30
N ALA A 60 -11.20 -6.07 11.55
CA ALA A 60 -12.63 -6.17 11.23
C ALA A 60 -13.37 -6.86 12.36
N ASP A 61 -14.45 -6.23 12.81
CA ASP A 61 -15.32 -6.74 13.85
C ASP A 61 -16.73 -7.04 13.30
N GLN A 62 -17.35 -8.06 13.85
CA GLN A 62 -18.77 -8.35 13.64
C GLN A 62 -19.59 -7.47 14.57
N VAL A 63 -20.72 -6.95 14.09
CA VAL A 63 -21.66 -6.13 14.85
C VAL A 63 -23.08 -6.53 14.51
N GLU A 64 -23.94 -6.56 15.52
CA GLU A 64 -25.37 -6.81 15.35
C GLU A 64 -26.13 -5.48 15.29
N ILE A 65 -26.86 -5.26 14.19
CA ILE A 65 -27.69 -4.06 13.99
C ILE A 65 -29.12 -4.52 13.71
N GLY A 66 -29.99 -4.41 14.74
CA GLY A 66 -31.31 -5.04 14.71
C GLY A 66 -31.19 -6.56 14.61
N ASP A 67 -31.84 -7.16 13.62
CA ASP A 67 -31.81 -8.60 13.35
C ASP A 67 -30.71 -9.00 12.32
N TYR A 68 -29.83 -8.06 11.96
CA TYR A 68 -28.84 -8.29 10.93
C TYR A 68 -27.42 -8.26 11.48
N THR A 69 -26.65 -9.28 11.11
CA THR A 69 -25.22 -9.31 11.32
C THR A 69 -24.53 -8.48 10.25
N LYS A 70 -23.77 -7.47 10.65
CA LYS A 70 -22.95 -6.64 9.79
C LYS A 70 -21.51 -6.66 10.27
N TYR A 71 -20.65 -5.92 9.59
CA TYR A 71 -19.23 -5.87 9.92
C TYR A 71 -18.72 -4.43 9.89
N ILE A 72 -17.74 -4.14 10.74
CA ILE A 72 -17.04 -2.86 10.75
C ILE A 72 -15.56 -3.12 10.48
N VAL A 73 -15.06 -2.60 9.38
CA VAL A 73 -13.62 -2.53 9.08
C VAL A 73 -13.08 -1.24 9.69
N LYS A 74 -12.03 -1.35 10.49
CA LYS A 74 -11.36 -0.21 11.13
C LYS A 74 -9.87 -0.24 10.86
N PHE A 75 -9.27 0.94 10.71
CA PHE A 75 -7.83 1.11 10.60
C PHE A 75 -7.44 2.53 10.98
N GLN A 76 -6.18 2.71 11.34
CA GLN A 76 -5.61 4.02 11.60
C GLN A 76 -4.63 4.41 10.50
N VAL A 77 -4.65 5.69 10.14
CA VAL A 77 -3.73 6.28 9.17
C VAL A 77 -3.06 7.50 9.76
N TYR A 78 -1.75 7.60 9.56
CA TYR A 78 -0.94 8.76 9.95
C TYR A 78 -0.28 9.39 8.72
N ASN A 79 -0.39 10.71 8.62
CA ASN A 79 0.36 11.49 7.63
C ASN A 79 1.49 12.27 8.33
N PRO A 80 2.75 11.79 8.27
CA PRO A 80 3.88 12.45 8.94
C PRO A 80 4.39 13.70 8.21
N THR A 81 3.83 14.05 7.07
CA THR A 81 4.31 15.17 6.24
C THR A 81 3.61 16.49 6.58
N ASN A 82 4.08 17.59 5.99
CA ASN A 82 3.49 18.91 6.13
C ASN A 82 2.45 19.24 5.06
N VAL A 83 2.12 18.27 4.19
CA VAL A 83 1.14 18.43 3.12
C VAL A 83 -0.02 17.46 3.34
N GLU A 84 -1.22 17.92 3.06
CA GLU A 84 -2.38 17.04 3.10
C GLU A 84 -2.38 16.08 1.90
N GLY A 85 -3.11 15.00 2.01
CA GLY A 85 -3.27 14.07 0.92
C GLY A 85 -4.57 13.30 1.00
N VAL A 86 -4.89 12.61 -0.08
CA VAL A 86 -6.13 11.85 -0.24
C VAL A 86 -5.81 10.38 -0.36
N ILE A 87 -6.51 9.56 0.42
CA ILE A 87 -6.55 8.12 0.24
C ILE A 87 -7.91 7.68 -0.29
N SER A 88 -7.93 6.68 -1.14
CA SER A 88 -9.15 6.05 -1.66
C SER A 88 -9.26 4.65 -1.10
N VAL A 89 -10.33 4.37 -0.39
CA VAL A 89 -10.52 3.13 0.36
C VAL A 89 -11.64 2.31 -0.26
N ASN A 90 -11.36 1.05 -0.53
CA ASN A 90 -12.33 0.06 -0.99
C ASN A 90 -12.29 -1.17 -0.10
N VAL A 91 -13.45 -1.66 0.33
CA VAL A 91 -13.61 -2.93 1.02
C VAL A 91 -14.36 -3.88 0.11
N GLU A 92 -13.76 -5.02 -0.17
CA GLU A 92 -14.41 -6.11 -0.86
C GLU A 92 -15.19 -6.94 0.15
N GLU A 93 -16.49 -7.06 -0.06
CA GLU A 93 -17.43 -7.77 0.80
C GLU A 93 -17.87 -9.07 0.13
N GLY A 94 -18.16 -10.09 0.93
CA GLY A 94 -18.63 -11.38 0.43
C GLY A 94 -17.54 -12.20 -0.25
N GLY A 95 -17.93 -13.38 -0.76
CA GLY A 95 -17.06 -14.17 -1.63
C GLY A 95 -16.00 -15.01 -0.92
N GLY A 96 -16.41 -15.82 0.03
CA GLY A 96 -15.69 -17.06 0.25
C GLY A 96 -15.75 -17.89 -1.03
N MET A 97 -14.71 -17.89 -1.83
CA MET A 97 -14.53 -18.90 -2.87
C MET A 97 -14.54 -20.25 -2.14
N PHE A 98 -15.64 -20.99 -2.22
CA PHE A 98 -15.65 -22.39 -1.81
C PHE A 98 -14.71 -23.17 -2.74
N PRO A 99 -13.54 -23.65 -2.31
CA PRO A 99 -12.73 -24.52 -3.12
C PRO A 99 -13.39 -25.91 -3.06
N GLY A 100 -14.28 -26.21 -4.01
CA GLY A 100 -14.85 -27.54 -4.07
C GLY A 100 -16.20 -27.70 -4.78
N GLY A 101 -16.72 -26.70 -5.46
CA GLY A 101 -17.89 -26.89 -6.31
C GLY A 101 -17.57 -27.67 -7.59
N PRO A 102 -18.45 -28.62 -8.02
CA PRO A 102 -18.19 -29.39 -9.24
C PRO A 102 -18.07 -28.45 -10.45
N ARG A 103 -17.04 -28.67 -11.27
CA ARG A 103 -16.80 -28.00 -12.55
C ARG A 103 -18.01 -28.24 -13.51
N GLY A 104 -19.03 -27.39 -13.37
CA GLY A 104 -20.19 -27.57 -14.22
C GLY A 104 -21.18 -26.42 -14.08
N ARG A 105 -20.94 -25.37 -14.74
CA ARG A 105 -21.76 -24.32 -15.35
C ARG A 105 -21.01 -23.00 -15.23
N ARG A 106 -20.53 -22.48 -16.36
CA ARG A 106 -20.25 -21.05 -16.55
C ARG A 106 -21.60 -20.32 -16.42
N GLY A 107 -22.10 -20.24 -15.17
CA GLY A 107 -23.09 -19.27 -14.79
C GLY A 107 -22.40 -17.92 -14.90
N ARG A 108 -23.03 -16.94 -15.52
CA ARG A 108 -22.69 -15.53 -15.49
C ARG A 108 -22.19 -15.21 -14.08
N ALA A 109 -20.91 -14.92 -13.95
CA ALA A 109 -20.43 -14.20 -12.79
C ALA A 109 -21.32 -12.96 -12.75
N ALA A 110 -22.23 -12.90 -11.77
CA ALA A 110 -22.90 -11.66 -11.44
C ALA A 110 -21.77 -10.66 -11.34
N GLN A 111 -21.76 -9.65 -12.17
CA GLN A 111 -20.91 -8.48 -11.99
C GLN A 111 -21.30 -7.96 -10.61
N MET A 112 -20.54 -8.37 -9.58
CA MET A 112 -20.61 -7.70 -8.29
C MET A 112 -20.24 -6.25 -8.60
N GLU A 113 -21.23 -5.38 -8.56
CA GLU A 113 -21.00 -3.94 -8.63
C GLU A 113 -20.10 -3.62 -7.43
N SER A 114 -18.82 -3.44 -7.71
CA SER A 114 -17.89 -3.03 -6.68
C SER A 114 -18.38 -1.68 -6.14
N LYS A 115 -18.67 -1.62 -4.84
CA LYS A 115 -19.01 -0.35 -4.21
C LYS A 115 -17.93 0.68 -4.58
N PRO A 116 -18.31 1.92 -4.93
CA PRO A 116 -17.32 2.93 -5.29
C PRO A 116 -16.37 3.18 -4.11
N ALA A 117 -15.09 3.33 -4.39
CA ALA A 117 -14.11 3.67 -3.38
C ALA A 117 -14.48 4.99 -2.69
N LYS A 118 -14.34 5.03 -1.37
CA LYS A 118 -14.55 6.23 -0.56
C LYS A 118 -13.24 6.99 -0.42
N ASN A 119 -13.28 8.29 -0.64
CA ASN A 119 -12.12 9.16 -0.51
C ASN A 119 -12.11 9.82 0.87
N TYR A 120 -10.92 9.86 1.48
CA TYR A 120 -10.68 10.51 2.76
C TYR A 120 -9.49 11.46 2.64
N ILE A 121 -9.65 12.68 3.14
CA ILE A 121 -8.57 13.66 3.24
C ILE A 121 -7.87 13.44 4.58
N ILE A 122 -6.55 13.33 4.55
CA ILE A 122 -5.70 13.17 5.73
C ILE A 122 -4.81 14.42 5.84
N GLU A 123 -5.10 15.23 6.83
CA GLU A 123 -4.42 16.49 7.06
C GLU A 123 -2.95 16.27 7.46
N PRO A 124 -2.11 17.30 7.33
CA PRO A 124 -0.70 17.26 7.73
C PRO A 124 -0.54 16.92 9.21
N ARG A 125 0.40 16.04 9.54
CA ARG A 125 0.76 15.65 10.92
C ARG A 125 -0.39 15.09 11.75
N LYS A 126 -1.45 14.57 11.11
CA LYS A 126 -2.64 14.04 11.80
C LYS A 126 -2.69 12.52 11.77
N TYR A 127 -3.23 11.99 12.86
CA TYR A 127 -3.65 10.60 13.03
C TYR A 127 -5.15 10.53 12.88
N LYS A 128 -5.64 9.66 12.01
CA LYS A 128 -7.08 9.44 11.80
C LYS A 128 -7.39 7.97 11.96
N GLU A 129 -8.54 7.69 12.53
CA GLU A 129 -9.16 6.37 12.51
C GLU A 129 -10.33 6.38 11.54
N ILE A 130 -10.37 5.42 10.64
CA ILE A 130 -11.43 5.26 9.65
C ILE A 130 -12.17 3.97 9.96
N ARG A 131 -13.49 4.08 10.02
CA ARG A 131 -14.40 2.96 10.28
C ARG A 131 -15.43 2.87 9.17
N ILE A 132 -15.57 1.69 8.56
CA ILE A 132 -16.43 1.44 7.41
C ILE A 132 -17.38 0.31 7.72
N LEU A 133 -18.70 0.58 7.62
CA LEU A 133 -19.71 -0.44 7.74
C LEU A 133 -19.79 -1.25 6.45
N CYS A 134 -19.77 -2.56 6.60
CA CYS A 134 -19.94 -3.54 5.55
C CYS A 134 -21.22 -4.35 5.80
N ASP A 135 -21.99 -4.60 4.75
CA ASP A 135 -23.21 -5.39 4.83
C ASP A 135 -22.94 -6.89 4.90
N GLU A 136 -21.85 -7.31 4.24
CA GLU A 136 -21.37 -8.69 4.26
C GLU A 136 -19.96 -8.75 4.85
N ARG A 137 -19.51 -9.97 5.13
CA ARG A 137 -18.18 -10.20 5.68
C ARG A 137 -17.09 -9.64 4.75
N PRO A 138 -16.19 -8.76 5.26
CA PRO A 138 -15.09 -8.26 4.46
C PRO A 138 -14.10 -9.38 4.13
N SER A 139 -13.64 -9.40 2.90
CA SER A 139 -12.60 -10.32 2.41
C SER A 139 -11.26 -9.62 2.22
N ASN A 140 -11.30 -8.38 1.75
CA ASN A 140 -10.11 -7.60 1.45
C ASN A 140 -10.33 -6.11 1.66
N LEU A 141 -9.34 -5.41 2.21
CA LEU A 141 -9.25 -3.95 2.26
C LEU A 141 -8.17 -3.50 1.29
N THR A 142 -8.52 -2.59 0.41
CA THR A 142 -7.58 -1.93 -0.51
C THR A 142 -7.58 -0.43 -0.24
N ILE A 143 -6.42 0.13 0.06
CA ILE A 143 -6.21 1.56 0.25
C ILE A 143 -5.27 2.04 -0.86
N ASN A 144 -5.78 2.89 -1.75
CA ASN A 144 -4.96 3.57 -2.73
C ASN A 144 -4.53 4.93 -2.17
N THR A 145 -3.24 5.14 -2.06
CA THR A 145 -2.64 6.36 -1.51
C THR A 145 -2.49 7.47 -2.55
N ASN A 146 -3.00 7.25 -3.77
CA ASN A 146 -3.01 8.21 -4.87
C ASN A 146 -1.62 8.83 -5.14
N ILE A 147 -1.53 10.15 -5.14
CA ILE A 147 -0.26 10.87 -5.29
C ILE A 147 0.40 10.97 -3.91
N SER A 148 1.34 10.10 -3.64
CA SER A 148 2.03 9.99 -2.36
C SER A 148 3.46 9.47 -2.51
N GLN A 149 4.21 9.43 -1.41
CA GLN A 149 5.52 8.79 -1.33
C GLN A 149 5.44 7.27 -1.14
N ASN A 150 4.24 6.72 -0.97
CA ASN A 150 4.05 5.29 -0.75
C ASN A 150 4.41 4.47 -1.99
N LEU A 151 5.17 3.42 -1.78
CA LEU A 151 5.57 2.46 -2.81
C LEU A 151 5.35 1.02 -2.33
N PRO A 152 4.45 0.26 -2.98
CA PRO A 152 3.51 0.69 -4.03
C PRO A 152 2.47 1.67 -3.48
N SER A 153 1.78 2.40 -4.36
CA SER A 153 0.69 3.31 -3.98
C SER A 153 -0.57 2.59 -3.46
N THR A 154 -0.55 1.27 -3.42
CA THR A 154 -1.66 0.43 -2.95
C THR A 154 -1.23 -0.35 -1.72
N ILE A 155 -2.01 -0.24 -0.65
CA ILE A 155 -1.88 -1.04 0.57
C ILE A 155 -3.04 -2.03 0.56
N MET A 156 -2.76 -3.32 0.78
CA MET A 156 -3.76 -4.39 0.78
C MET A 156 -3.70 -5.18 2.08
N GLN A 157 -4.87 -5.49 2.63
CA GLN A 157 -5.02 -6.35 3.81
C GLN A 157 -6.14 -7.36 3.58
N ASN A 158 -5.81 -8.63 3.70
CA ASN A 158 -6.79 -9.72 3.60
C ASN A 158 -7.34 -10.07 4.98
N PHE A 159 -8.65 -10.27 5.08
CA PHE A 159 -9.33 -10.75 6.27
C PHE A 159 -9.61 -12.26 6.16
N ALA A 160 -8.71 -13.09 6.68
CA ALA A 160 -8.89 -14.55 6.64
C ALA A 160 -10.10 -15.00 7.47
N LYS A 161 -10.27 -14.41 8.67
CA LYS A 161 -11.42 -14.63 9.55
C LYS A 161 -11.75 -13.36 10.32
N VAL A 162 -13.02 -13.11 10.53
CA VAL A 162 -13.52 -12.11 11.45
C VAL A 162 -14.12 -12.86 12.62
N THR A 163 -13.48 -12.79 13.77
CA THR A 163 -13.86 -13.55 14.98
C THR A 163 -14.20 -12.67 16.17
N THR A 164 -13.87 -11.40 16.08
CA THR A 164 -14.15 -10.38 17.10
C THR A 164 -15.53 -9.78 16.88
N THR A 165 -16.21 -9.48 17.99
CA THR A 165 -17.51 -8.82 18.00
C THR A 165 -17.42 -7.49 18.70
N THR A 166 -18.18 -6.51 18.25
CA THR A 166 -18.28 -5.19 18.87
C THR A 166 -19.73 -4.75 18.98
N THR A 167 -20.02 -3.91 19.95
CA THR A 167 -21.30 -3.19 20.06
C THR A 167 -21.23 -1.77 19.49
N ASP A 168 -20.03 -1.31 19.15
CA ASP A 168 -19.81 0.01 18.58
C ASP A 168 -20.16 0.01 17.09
N THR A 169 -21.22 0.76 16.73
CA THR A 169 -21.74 0.89 15.37
C THR A 169 -21.30 2.18 14.67
N VAL A 170 -20.49 3.00 15.35
CA VAL A 170 -20.11 4.32 14.84
C VAL A 170 -19.12 4.18 13.67
N THR A 171 -19.44 4.81 12.56
CA THR A 171 -18.66 4.79 11.33
C THR A 171 -18.26 6.20 10.88
N GLY A 172 -17.22 6.32 10.10
CA GLY A 172 -16.71 7.60 9.60
C GLY A 172 -15.21 7.76 9.77
N ILE A 173 -14.76 9.01 9.78
CA ILE A 173 -13.39 9.41 10.07
C ILE A 173 -13.35 10.15 11.41
N PHE A 174 -12.41 9.76 12.26
CA PHE A 174 -12.23 10.30 13.61
C PHE A 174 -10.79 10.71 13.83
N ASP A 175 -10.58 11.68 14.71
CA ASP A 175 -9.23 11.95 15.20
C ASP A 175 -8.74 10.77 16.05
N SER A 176 -7.50 10.39 15.87
CA SER A 176 -6.86 9.32 16.60
C SER A 176 -5.58 9.82 17.29
N ASN A 177 -4.92 8.94 18.01
CA ASN A 177 -3.70 9.22 18.73
C ASN A 177 -2.51 8.46 18.17
N ALA A 178 -1.32 8.79 18.68
CA ALA A 178 -0.06 8.21 18.21
C ALA A 178 0.20 6.78 18.73
N ALA A 179 -0.67 6.17 19.53
CA ALA A 179 -0.35 4.94 20.28
C ALA A 179 0.16 3.79 19.40
N LEU A 180 -0.46 3.55 18.25
CA LEU A 180 -0.02 2.51 17.31
C LEU A 180 1.21 2.91 16.48
N PHE A 181 1.55 4.20 16.46
CA PHE A 181 2.64 4.74 15.65
C PHE A 181 3.87 5.11 16.49
N THR A 182 3.78 4.98 17.81
CA THR A 182 4.90 5.22 18.70
C THR A 182 5.89 4.07 18.67
N PHE A 183 7.15 4.43 18.78
CA PHE A 183 8.24 3.45 18.87
C PHE A 183 8.09 2.59 20.13
N ASN A 184 8.15 1.27 19.97
CA ASN A 184 8.25 0.35 21.08
C ASN A 184 9.74 0.19 21.46
N PRO A 185 10.19 0.66 22.64
CA PRO A 185 11.61 0.59 22.99
C PRO A 185 12.13 -0.84 23.18
N LYS A 186 11.23 -1.83 23.26
CA LYS A 186 11.58 -3.25 23.38
C LYS A 186 11.68 -3.96 22.05
N GLU A 187 11.32 -3.30 20.96
CA GLU A 187 11.33 -3.85 19.60
C GLU A 187 12.23 -3.01 18.73
N ILE A 188 13.19 -3.62 18.07
CA ILE A 188 14.09 -2.95 17.15
C ILE A 188 13.86 -3.57 15.78
N THR A 189 13.32 -2.78 14.88
CA THR A 189 13.11 -3.17 13.48
C THR A 189 14.12 -2.45 12.60
N VAL A 190 14.75 -3.18 11.69
CA VAL A 190 15.64 -2.62 10.66
C VAL A 190 15.15 -3.12 9.30
N ASP A 191 14.65 -2.20 8.50
CA ASP A 191 14.19 -2.49 7.15
C ASP A 191 15.32 -2.37 6.12
N ASN A 192 15.12 -2.91 4.93
CA ASN A 192 16.06 -2.74 3.81
C ASN A 192 16.09 -1.31 3.24
N GLU A 193 15.20 -0.45 3.68
CA GLU A 193 15.21 0.99 3.39
C GLU A 193 15.98 1.81 4.46
N ASP A 194 16.29 1.21 5.60
CA ASP A 194 16.95 1.89 6.71
C ASP A 194 18.48 2.01 6.53
N PRO A 195 19.11 3.01 7.15
CA PRO A 195 20.57 3.18 7.11
C PRO A 195 21.36 1.98 7.69
N GLY A 196 20.71 1.17 8.53
CA GLY A 196 21.28 -0.05 9.10
C GLY A 196 21.41 -1.21 8.13
N PHE A 197 20.78 -1.13 6.95
CA PHE A 197 20.85 -2.17 5.93
C PHE A 197 21.96 -1.90 4.93
N ARG A 198 22.71 -2.94 4.56
CA ARG A 198 23.69 -2.88 3.49
C ARG A 198 23.83 -4.18 2.71
N ILE A 199 24.20 -4.05 1.46
CA ILE A 199 24.55 -5.16 0.58
C ILE A 199 26.07 -5.31 0.55
N ILE A 200 26.56 -6.52 0.85
CA ILE A 200 27.97 -6.88 0.78
C ILE A 200 28.16 -7.75 -0.45
N GLU A 201 28.79 -7.19 -1.49
CA GLU A 201 29.16 -7.94 -2.69
C GLU A 201 30.59 -8.43 -2.58
N SER A 202 30.84 -9.70 -2.93
CA SER A 202 32.20 -10.21 -3.07
C SER A 202 32.89 -9.50 -4.24
N ASN A 203 33.97 -8.81 -3.93
CA ASN A 203 34.77 -8.05 -4.90
C ASN A 203 35.43 -8.97 -5.94
N GLN A 204 34.74 -9.27 -7.02
CA GLN A 204 35.38 -9.56 -8.29
C GLN A 204 35.00 -8.47 -9.30
N LYS A 205 35.66 -7.34 -9.18
CA LYS A 205 35.47 -6.24 -10.13
C LYS A 205 36.45 -6.32 -11.28
N ASN A 206 35.94 -6.61 -12.44
CA ASN A 206 36.51 -6.01 -13.66
C ASN A 206 36.11 -4.52 -13.63
N LYS A 207 36.99 -3.66 -13.14
CA LYS A 207 36.82 -2.20 -13.07
C LYS A 207 36.48 -1.56 -14.44
N LEU A 208 36.71 -2.25 -15.54
CA LEU A 208 36.40 -1.78 -16.90
C LEU A 208 34.92 -1.87 -17.28
N GLN A 209 34.10 -2.74 -16.62
CA GLN A 209 32.69 -2.85 -16.96
C GLN A 209 31.81 -1.78 -16.28
N SER A 210 32.30 -1.11 -15.24
CA SER A 210 31.53 -0.06 -14.56
C SER A 210 31.44 1.23 -15.38
N PHE A 211 32.37 1.47 -16.32
CA PHE A 211 32.35 2.65 -17.17
C PHE A 211 31.33 2.60 -18.31
N PHE A 212 30.85 1.43 -18.68
CA PHE A 212 29.93 1.25 -19.81
C PHE A 212 28.50 0.88 -19.46
N LYS A 213 28.18 0.64 -18.20
CA LYS A 213 26.78 0.45 -17.76
C LYS A 213 26.24 1.79 -17.27
N LYS A 214 25.42 2.45 -18.08
CA LYS A 214 24.40 3.36 -17.60
C LYS A 214 23.53 2.55 -16.63
N GLU A 215 23.69 2.74 -15.33
CA GLU A 215 22.76 2.20 -14.35
C GLU A 215 21.40 2.76 -14.71
N SER A 216 20.41 1.89 -14.89
CA SER A 216 19.01 2.31 -15.00
C SER A 216 18.70 3.08 -13.72
N GLU A 217 18.20 4.30 -13.84
CA GLU A 217 17.94 5.23 -12.74
C GLU A 217 16.91 4.71 -11.73
N ASP A 218 16.20 3.61 -12.07
CA ASP A 218 15.17 3.04 -11.20
C ASP A 218 15.76 2.17 -10.10
N LYS A 219 15.63 2.63 -8.85
CA LYS A 219 16.05 1.89 -7.65
C LYS A 219 15.35 0.53 -7.56
N TYR A 220 14.05 0.48 -7.89
CA TYR A 220 13.25 -0.72 -7.78
C TYR A 220 12.97 -1.32 -9.14
N LYS A 221 13.09 -2.65 -9.24
CA LYS A 221 12.81 -3.40 -10.46
C LYS A 221 11.68 -4.38 -10.24
N ASN A 222 10.93 -4.65 -11.29
CA ASN A 222 9.89 -5.66 -11.24
C ASN A 222 10.48 -7.03 -10.91
N LEU A 223 9.79 -7.75 -10.02
CA LEU A 223 10.18 -9.09 -9.63
C LEU A 223 10.12 -10.03 -10.84
N ASN A 224 11.26 -10.64 -11.18
CA ASN A 224 11.37 -11.61 -12.27
C ASN A 224 11.75 -13.00 -11.73
N PHE A 225 10.75 -13.86 -11.57
CA PHE A 225 10.93 -15.23 -11.07
C PHE A 225 11.65 -16.15 -12.05
N TRP A 226 11.48 -15.92 -13.36
CA TRP A 226 12.05 -16.78 -14.38
C TRP A 226 13.53 -16.51 -14.61
N MET A 227 13.93 -15.27 -14.48
CA MET A 227 15.30 -14.82 -14.64
C MET A 227 15.73 -13.93 -13.46
N PRO A 228 15.87 -14.51 -12.26
CA PRO A 228 16.26 -13.72 -11.09
C PRO A 228 17.67 -13.14 -11.30
N PRO A 229 17.90 -11.90 -10.87
CA PRO A 229 19.17 -11.21 -11.05
C PRO A 229 20.30 -11.89 -10.29
N SER A 230 21.52 -11.82 -10.83
CA SER A 230 22.73 -12.32 -10.16
C SER A 230 23.21 -11.44 -9.00
N LYS A 231 22.80 -10.17 -8.98
CA LYS A 231 23.07 -9.20 -7.92
C LYS A 231 21.83 -8.97 -7.08
N TRP A 232 22.01 -8.57 -5.83
CA TRP A 232 20.90 -8.12 -5.00
C TRP A 232 20.20 -6.94 -5.67
N THR A 233 18.91 -7.06 -5.86
CA THR A 233 18.07 -6.10 -6.58
C THR A 233 16.85 -5.79 -5.73
N ALA A 234 16.58 -4.51 -5.55
CA ALA A 234 15.40 -4.05 -4.82
C ALA A 234 14.14 -4.17 -5.70
N THR A 235 13.04 -4.57 -5.08
CA THR A 235 11.71 -4.66 -5.68
C THR A 235 10.66 -4.15 -4.71
N ILE A 236 9.52 -3.71 -5.20
CA ILE A 236 8.38 -3.27 -4.39
C ILE A 236 7.20 -4.21 -4.57
N GLY A 237 6.37 -4.33 -3.53
CA GLY A 237 5.17 -5.16 -3.59
C GLY A 237 4.31 -5.02 -2.35
N VAL A 238 2.99 -5.20 -2.50
CA VAL A 238 1.99 -5.03 -1.43
C VAL A 238 2.18 -6.00 -0.25
N ASN A 239 2.88 -7.10 -0.46
CA ASN A 239 3.12 -8.14 0.54
C ASN A 239 4.49 -8.01 1.23
N TYR A 240 5.27 -6.97 0.91
CA TYR A 240 6.54 -6.73 1.58
C TYR A 240 6.36 -5.87 2.82
N TYR A 241 7.29 -6.00 3.74
CA TYR A 241 7.33 -5.17 4.93
C TYR A 241 7.76 -3.74 4.58
N GLY A 242 7.31 -2.78 5.37
CA GLY A 242 7.68 -1.38 5.29
C GLY A 242 6.58 -0.46 5.81
N ASP A 243 6.95 0.71 6.33
CA ASP A 243 5.97 1.68 6.84
C ASP A 243 5.21 2.38 5.69
N TYR A 244 5.93 2.75 4.61
CA TYR A 244 5.35 3.40 3.44
C TYR A 244 6.04 2.99 2.12
N ILE A 245 7.24 2.41 2.20
CA ILE A 245 7.90 1.75 1.08
C ILE A 245 7.94 0.27 1.41
N ASN A 246 7.04 -0.48 0.80
CA ASN A 246 6.98 -1.93 0.97
C ASN A 246 7.91 -2.56 -0.06
N SER A 247 9.17 -2.74 0.33
CA SER A 247 10.21 -3.23 -0.57
C SER A 247 10.90 -4.48 -0.01
N ALA A 248 11.57 -5.19 -0.88
CA ALA A 248 12.43 -6.31 -0.55
C ALA A 248 13.64 -6.36 -1.48
N VAL A 249 14.67 -7.05 -1.07
CA VAL A 249 15.81 -7.33 -1.94
C VAL A 249 15.86 -8.81 -2.30
N TYR A 250 16.11 -9.12 -3.54
CA TYR A 250 16.17 -10.50 -4.02
C TYR A 250 17.30 -10.72 -5.02
N LYS A 251 17.73 -11.95 -5.14
CA LYS A 251 18.73 -12.39 -6.14
C LYS A 251 18.59 -13.87 -6.43
N LYS A 252 19.22 -14.33 -7.49
CA LYS A 252 19.42 -15.75 -7.76
C LYS A 252 20.26 -16.37 -6.63
N SER A 253 19.88 -17.56 -6.18
CA SER A 253 20.67 -18.36 -5.26
C SER A 253 22.09 -18.60 -5.78
N GLY A 254 23.07 -18.65 -4.90
CA GLY A 254 24.48 -18.78 -5.24
C GLY A 254 25.31 -19.35 -4.11
N SER A 255 26.62 -19.18 -4.16
CA SER A 255 27.60 -19.73 -3.22
C SER A 255 27.62 -19.08 -1.83
N GLY A 256 26.79 -18.04 -1.57
CA GLY A 256 26.82 -17.27 -0.32
C GLY A 256 27.87 -16.16 -0.29
N SER A 257 28.56 -15.90 -1.41
CA SER A 257 29.58 -14.84 -1.51
C SER A 257 29.02 -13.42 -1.44
N ASN A 258 27.75 -13.23 -1.84
CA ASN A 258 27.04 -11.96 -1.74
C ASN A 258 26.06 -12.03 -0.58
N LYS A 259 26.17 -11.12 0.37
CA LYS A 259 25.42 -11.11 1.62
C LYS A 259 24.65 -9.81 1.76
N THR A 260 23.61 -9.84 2.58
CA THR A 260 22.95 -8.67 3.13
C THR A 260 23.20 -8.64 4.63
N GLU A 261 23.32 -7.47 5.18
CA GLU A 261 23.59 -7.23 6.60
C GLU A 261 22.67 -6.15 7.13
N TRP A 262 22.08 -6.42 8.29
CA TRP A 262 21.29 -5.48 9.06
C TRP A 262 22.03 -5.18 10.35
N THR A 263 22.23 -3.92 10.66
CA THR A 263 22.93 -3.45 11.84
C THR A 263 22.08 -2.46 12.60
N THR A 264 22.08 -2.55 13.91
CA THR A 264 21.39 -1.60 14.78
C THR A 264 22.17 -1.39 16.07
N GLN A 265 21.84 -0.31 16.79
CA GLN A 265 22.36 -0.04 18.13
C GLN A 265 21.34 -0.53 19.15
N ILE A 266 21.77 -1.41 20.03
CA ILE A 266 20.99 -1.89 21.17
C ILE A 266 21.10 -0.84 22.28
N GLN A 267 19.99 -0.16 22.59
CA GLN A 267 19.95 0.89 23.61
C GLN A 267 19.75 0.29 25.02
N ILE A 268 19.02 -0.80 25.12
CA ILE A 268 18.71 -1.45 26.41
C ILE A 268 19.40 -2.80 26.42
N PRO A 269 20.40 -3.04 27.30
CA PRO A 269 21.04 -4.34 27.41
C PRO A 269 20.04 -5.43 27.82
N GLY A 270 20.11 -6.60 27.22
CA GLY A 270 19.19 -7.70 27.51
C GLY A 270 19.31 -8.87 26.54
N PHE A 271 18.39 -9.81 26.66
CA PHE A 271 18.25 -10.91 25.73
C PHE A 271 17.22 -10.52 24.68
N TYR A 272 17.54 -10.72 23.40
CA TYR A 272 16.69 -10.41 22.26
C TYR A 272 16.44 -11.67 21.43
N GLU A 273 15.19 -11.87 21.04
CA GLU A 273 14.86 -12.79 19.97
C GLU A 273 15.05 -12.06 18.63
N VAL A 274 15.67 -12.76 17.67
CA VAL A 274 15.94 -12.21 16.35
C VAL A 274 15.02 -12.87 15.33
N PHE A 275 14.27 -12.06 14.61
CA PHE A 275 13.37 -12.50 13.54
C PHE A 275 13.81 -11.91 12.22
N VAL A 276 13.59 -12.63 11.13
CA VAL A 276 13.78 -12.14 9.77
C VAL A 276 12.45 -12.25 9.04
N TYR A 277 11.97 -11.13 8.54
CA TYR A 277 10.80 -11.13 7.67
C TYR A 277 11.19 -11.60 6.28
N THR A 278 10.59 -12.70 5.83
CA THR A 278 10.75 -13.23 4.48
C THR A 278 9.37 -13.32 3.82
N SER A 279 9.18 -12.64 2.70
CA SER A 279 7.93 -12.78 1.94
C SER A 279 7.86 -14.16 1.30
N GLU A 280 6.69 -14.79 1.41
CA GLU A 280 6.40 -15.98 0.61
C GLU A 280 6.29 -15.58 -0.86
N LEU A 281 7.19 -16.10 -1.66
CA LEU A 281 7.09 -15.94 -3.12
C LEU A 281 5.88 -16.74 -3.61
N PRO A 282 5.00 -16.16 -4.45
CA PRO A 282 3.89 -16.89 -5.03
C PRO A 282 4.44 -18.02 -5.91
N MET A 283 4.57 -19.19 -5.34
CA MET A 283 4.99 -20.40 -6.06
C MET A 283 3.86 -20.85 -6.98
N MET A 284 4.02 -20.70 -8.26
CA MET A 284 3.15 -21.32 -9.24
C MET A 284 3.11 -22.84 -9.01
N GLY A 285 2.06 -23.31 -8.35
CA GLY A 285 1.55 -24.68 -8.50
C GLY A 285 2.23 -25.81 -7.75
N TRP A 286 3.27 -25.60 -6.94
CA TRP A 286 3.87 -26.69 -6.15
C TRP A 286 3.60 -26.48 -4.66
N ARG A 287 2.55 -27.14 -4.17
CA ARG A 287 2.31 -27.26 -2.73
C ARG A 287 3.50 -27.97 -2.07
N ARG A 288 4.37 -27.25 -1.39
CA ARG A 288 5.18 -27.82 -0.30
C ARG A 288 4.39 -27.71 1.00
N ARG A 289 3.99 -28.83 1.54
CA ARG A 289 3.56 -28.96 2.93
C ARG A 289 4.74 -28.61 3.84
N GLY A 290 4.50 -27.71 4.80
CA GLY A 290 5.34 -27.48 5.99
C GLY A 290 6.39 -26.39 5.80
N SER A 291 6.05 -25.14 6.12
CA SER A 291 7.04 -24.16 6.55
C SER A 291 7.20 -24.30 8.07
N GLU A 292 8.20 -25.01 8.51
CA GLU A 292 8.69 -24.91 9.88
C GLU A 292 9.43 -23.58 10.03
N GLU A 293 9.00 -22.77 10.99
CA GLU A 293 9.76 -21.61 11.46
C GLU A 293 11.13 -22.11 11.95
N LYS A 294 12.18 -21.83 11.23
CA LYS A 294 13.55 -22.08 11.72
C LYS A 294 13.91 -20.95 12.67
N LYS A 295 13.81 -21.21 13.97
CA LYS A 295 14.51 -20.43 14.99
C LYS A 295 16.01 -20.61 14.76
N MET A 296 16.70 -19.50 14.50
CA MET A 296 18.16 -19.48 14.56
C MET A 296 18.59 -19.28 16.02
N GLN A 297 19.41 -20.19 16.50
CA GLN A 297 20.14 -20.08 17.79
C GLN A 297 21.39 -19.24 17.59
#